data_18eb231e8529aa15531bef515675fdc9
#
_entry.id   18eb231e8529aa15531bef515675fdc9
#
_cell.length_a   1.000
_cell.length_b   1.000
_cell.length_c   1.000
_cell.angle_alpha   90.00
_cell.angle_beta   90.00
_cell.angle_gamma   90.00
#
_symmetry.space_group_name_H-M   'P 1'
#
loop_
_entity.id
_entity.type
_entity.pdbx_description
1 polymer ?
#
loop_
_entity_poly.entity_id
_entity_poly.type
_entity_poly.pdbx_seq_one_letter_code
_entity_poly.pdbx_strand_id
1 'polypeptide(L)' 'MQVFNVEGMSCGHCVKAITQALQAKDPAASVRIDLAAKKVDVESALTAEQVIAAITEEGYGVKQA' A
#
# COMPACT_ATOMS: atom_id res chain seq x y z
N MET A 1 -2.04 12.81 -2.87
CA MET A 1 -2.11 11.61 -2.00
C MET A 1 -3.17 10.67 -2.54
N GLN A 2 -2.85 9.39 -2.59
CA GLN A 2 -3.78 8.36 -3.05
C GLN A 2 -4.17 7.49 -1.87
N VAL A 3 -5.45 7.13 -1.81
CA VAL A 3 -5.98 6.30 -0.72
C VAL A 3 -6.51 5.00 -1.32
N PHE A 4 -6.15 3.89 -0.71
CA PHE A 4 -6.55 2.56 -1.16
C PHE A 4 -7.18 1.79 -0.02
N ASN A 5 -8.16 0.95 -0.35
CA ASN A 5 -8.70 -0.03 0.57
C ASN A 5 -7.98 -1.35 0.36
N VAL A 6 -7.38 -1.89 1.41
CA VAL A 6 -6.57 -3.11 1.32
C VAL A 6 -7.13 -4.16 2.25
N GLU A 7 -7.40 -5.35 1.71
CA GLU A 7 -7.90 -6.49 2.48
C GLU A 7 -6.78 -7.47 2.76
N GLY A 8 -6.88 -8.16 3.87
CA GLY A 8 -5.89 -9.18 4.26
C GLY A 8 -4.82 -8.66 5.19
N MET A 9 -4.80 -7.37 5.50
CA MET A 9 -3.87 -6.82 6.48
C MET A 9 -4.35 -7.20 7.88
N SER A 10 -3.53 -7.91 8.62
CA SER A 10 -3.92 -8.36 9.96
C SER A 10 -2.91 -8.06 11.05
N CYS A 11 -1.72 -7.57 10.71
CA CYS A 11 -0.67 -7.32 11.69
C CYS A 11 0.41 -6.39 11.15
N GLY A 12 1.37 -6.05 12.01
CA GLY A 12 2.47 -5.16 11.64
C GLY A 12 3.36 -5.67 10.52
N HIS A 13 3.41 -6.98 10.30
CA HIS A 13 4.16 -7.54 9.17
C HIS A 13 3.59 -7.09 7.83
N CYS A 14 2.26 -6.99 7.75
CA CYS A 14 1.60 -6.53 6.54
C CYS A 14 1.95 -5.06 6.26
N VAL A 15 1.95 -4.23 7.29
CA VAL A 15 2.34 -2.82 7.17
C VAL A 15 3.74 -2.71 6.59
N LYS A 16 4.67 -3.46 7.15
CA LYS A 16 6.07 -3.43 6.72
C LYS A 16 6.22 -3.93 5.28
N ALA A 17 5.56 -5.04 4.95
CA ALA A 17 5.64 -5.63 3.61
C ALA A 17 5.13 -4.65 2.54
N ILE A 18 3.98 -4.04 2.77
CA ILE A 18 3.40 -3.08 1.83
C ILE A 18 4.28 -1.85 1.69
N THR A 19 4.76 -1.32 2.81
CA THR A 19 5.64 -0.14 2.80
C THR A 19 6.91 -0.44 2.01
N GLN A 20 7.55 -1.57 2.26
CA GLN A 20 8.77 -1.95 1.56
C GLN A 20 8.52 -2.17 0.07
N ALA A 21 7.40 -2.78 -0.30
CA ALA A 21 7.07 -3.02 -1.70
C ALA A 21 6.92 -1.69 -2.46
N LEU A 22 6.26 -0.72 -1.85
CA LEU A 22 6.06 0.58 -2.47
C LEU A 22 7.37 1.38 -2.53
N GLN A 23 8.16 1.35 -1.47
CA GLN A 23 9.43 2.07 -1.43
C GLN A 23 10.49 1.44 -2.32
N ALA A 24 10.38 0.17 -2.63
CA ALA A 24 11.26 -0.47 -3.60
C ALA A 24 11.03 0.09 -5.01
N LYS A 25 9.81 0.50 -5.32
CA LYS A 25 9.47 1.09 -6.61
C LYS A 25 9.70 2.60 -6.64
N ASP A 26 9.49 3.26 -5.51
CA ASP A 26 9.74 4.70 -5.36
C ASP A 26 10.32 4.96 -3.97
N PRO A 27 11.65 5.10 -3.86
CA PRO A 27 12.29 5.32 -2.55
C PRO A 27 11.81 6.56 -1.81
N ALA A 28 11.24 7.53 -2.52
CA ALA A 28 10.70 8.75 -1.93
C ALA A 28 9.23 8.60 -1.52
N ALA A 29 8.63 7.44 -1.70
CA ALA A 29 7.23 7.23 -1.38
C ALA A 29 7.00 7.36 0.13
N SER A 30 5.94 8.08 0.48
CA SER A 30 5.45 8.17 1.85
C SER A 30 4.22 7.30 1.97
N VAL A 31 4.25 6.33 2.87
CA VAL A 31 3.18 5.35 3.02
C VAL A 31 2.66 5.39 4.45
N ARG A 32 1.36 5.55 4.58
CA ARG A 32 0.69 5.51 5.88
C ARG A 32 -0.40 4.44 5.83
N ILE A 33 -0.37 3.53 6.79
CA ILE A 33 -1.30 2.41 6.82
C ILE A 33 -2.13 2.45 8.09
N ASP A 34 -3.45 2.35 7.93
CA ASP A 34 -4.39 2.26 9.04
C ASP A 34 -5.01 0.87 9.02
N LEU A 35 -4.56 0.00 9.91
CA LEU A 35 -5.03 -1.37 9.99
C LEU A 35 -6.50 -1.44 10.39
N ALA A 36 -6.94 -0.58 11.30
CA ALA A 36 -8.32 -0.57 11.77
C ALA A 36 -9.29 -0.20 10.65
N ALA A 37 -8.92 0.80 9.83
CA ALA A 37 -9.74 1.24 8.71
C ALA A 37 -9.47 0.44 7.44
N LYS A 38 -8.45 -0.41 7.42
CA LYS A 38 -8.02 -1.19 6.26
C LYS A 38 -7.67 -0.30 5.07
N LYS A 39 -7.02 0.83 5.37
CA LYS A 39 -6.66 1.82 4.35
C LYS A 39 -5.17 2.04 4.28
N VAL A 40 -4.71 2.34 3.08
CA VAL A 40 -3.32 2.70 2.80
C VAL A 40 -3.31 4.03 2.08
N ASP A 41 -2.64 5.01 2.66
CA ASP A 41 -2.43 6.33 2.05
C ASP A 41 -1.03 6.34 1.45
N VAL A 42 -0.93 6.67 0.16
CA VAL A 42 0.35 6.70 -0.55
C VAL A 42 0.57 8.07 -1.17
N GLU A 43 1.71 8.66 -0.88
CA GLU A 43 2.16 9.87 -1.53
C GLU A 43 3.46 9.56 -2.25
N SER A 44 3.40 9.49 -3.58
CA SER A 44 4.53 9.07 -4.40
C SER A 44 4.33 9.50 -5.85
N ALA A 45 5.36 9.27 -6.67
CA ALA A 45 5.27 9.48 -8.11
C ALA A 45 4.62 8.30 -8.83
N LEU A 46 4.29 7.22 -8.12
CA LEU A 46 3.68 6.05 -8.72
C LEU A 46 2.23 6.31 -9.12
N THR A 47 1.81 5.69 -10.22
CA THR A 47 0.39 5.72 -10.61
C THR A 47 -0.42 4.82 -9.69
N ALA A 48 -1.74 5.01 -9.66
CA ALA A 48 -2.62 4.15 -8.89
C ALA A 48 -2.45 2.68 -9.30
N GLU A 49 -2.32 2.42 -10.59
CA GLU A 49 -2.13 1.06 -11.10
C GLU A 49 -0.83 0.44 -10.60
N GLN A 50 0.24 1.23 -10.53
CA GLN A 50 1.52 0.75 -10.02
C GLN A 50 1.44 0.42 -8.54
N VAL A 51 0.74 1.24 -7.77
CA VAL A 51 0.54 0.98 -6.34
C VAL A 51 -0.29 -0.28 -6.14
N ILE A 52 -1.38 -0.43 -6.88
CA ILE A 52 -2.24 -1.61 -6.81
C ILE A 52 -1.44 -2.87 -7.16
N ALA A 53 -0.65 -2.82 -8.22
CA ALA A 53 0.17 -3.95 -8.63
C ALA A 53 1.18 -4.34 -7.55
N ALA A 54 1.84 -3.36 -6.93
CA ALA A 54 2.83 -3.62 -5.89
C ALA A 54 2.18 -4.29 -4.67
N ILE A 55 1.03 -3.81 -4.24
CA ILE A 55 0.32 -4.37 -3.09
C ILE A 55 -0.22 -5.76 -3.42
N THR A 56 -0.75 -5.95 -4.63
CA THR A 56 -1.27 -7.24 -5.08
C THR A 56 -0.16 -8.29 -5.11
N GLU A 57 1.04 -7.93 -5.53
CA GLU A 57 2.19 -8.83 -5.56
C GLU A 57 2.54 -9.37 -4.17
N GLU A 58 2.21 -8.61 -3.11
CA GLU A 58 2.44 -9.03 -1.73
C GLU A 58 1.32 -9.94 -1.21
N GLY A 59 0.31 -10.21 -2.01
CA GLY A 59 -0.75 -11.15 -1.66
C GLY A 59 -1.99 -10.52 -1.06
N TYR A 60 -2.16 -9.21 -1.17
CA TYR A 60 -3.32 -8.51 -0.60
C TYR A 60 -4.32 -8.10 -1.67
N GLY A 61 -5.60 -8.08 -1.31
CA GLY A 61 -6.62 -7.49 -2.15
C GLY A 61 -6.60 -5.98 -1.97
N VAL A 62 -6.61 -5.21 -3.07
CA VAL A 62 -6.51 -3.76 -3.02
C VAL A 62 -7.45 -3.13 -4.03
N LYS A 63 -8.11 -2.05 -3.59
CA LYS A 63 -8.97 -1.23 -4.43
C LYS A 63 -8.71 0.23 -4.14
N GLN A 64 -8.76 1.06 -5.17
CA GLN A 64 -8.66 2.50 -4.98
C GLN A 64 -9.91 3.00 -4.28
N ALA A 65 -9.69 3.77 -3.23
CA ALA A 65 -10.80 4.33 -2.46
C ALA A 65 -11.42 5.54 -3.16
#